data_be7b10d2ff7e79caa36aaf9cc7cacdf0
#
_entry.id   be7b10d2ff7e79caa36aaf9cc7cacdf0
#
_cell.length_a   1.000
_cell.length_b   1.000
_cell.length_c   1.000
_cell.angle_alpha   90.00
_cell.angle_beta   90.00
_cell.angle_gamma   90.00
#
_symmetry.space_group_name_H-M   'P 1'
#
loop_
_entity.id
_entity.type
_entity.pdbx_description
1 polymer ?
#
loop_
_entity_poly.entity_id
_entity_poly.type
_entity_poly.pdbx_seq_one_letter_code
_entity_poly.pdbx_strand_id
1 'polypeptide(L)'
;MSVAGERATTRLPREERRAQLLVAAREVFVAQGYHLAGMDDIADRAGISKPVLYQHFPGKLDLYLALLDEGIGELLRTVQIAMATTTDNQQRVRAAVGAYFEFVDEPDSPYRLIFESDLRHEPAVRDRMEAADAATAGLLSRVIATDTGLSEEEAHLLAGGLLGMAHVAARSWLRDRDGVARATAIDLVSSLGWRGIRGFPRSHPPMPDA
;
A
#
# COMPACT_ATOMS: atom_id res chain seq x y z
N MET A 1 -17.82 -12.79 -53.29
CA MET A 1 -16.82 -11.73 -53.01
C MET A 1 -16.92 -11.49 -51.50
N SER A 2 -15.98 -12.12 -50.79
CA SER A 2 -15.93 -12.03 -49.31
C SER A 2 -14.85 -11.01 -48.97
N VAL A 3 -15.25 -9.91 -48.34
CA VAL A 3 -14.33 -8.90 -47.83
C VAL A 3 -14.06 -9.29 -46.35
N ALA A 4 -12.98 -10.01 -46.14
CA ALA A 4 -12.43 -10.23 -44.82
C ALA A 4 -11.85 -8.90 -44.32
N GLY A 5 -12.56 -8.24 -43.41
CA GLY A 5 -12.07 -7.08 -42.69
C GLY A 5 -10.89 -7.48 -41.79
N GLU A 6 -9.68 -7.22 -42.23
CA GLU A 6 -8.48 -7.22 -41.42
C GLU A 6 -8.65 -6.18 -40.30
N ARG A 7 -8.92 -6.65 -39.08
CA ARG A 7 -8.81 -5.79 -37.88
C ARG A 7 -7.33 -5.46 -37.71
N ALA A 8 -6.93 -4.30 -38.19
CA ALA A 8 -5.66 -3.70 -37.85
C ALA A 8 -5.58 -3.59 -36.33
N THR A 9 -4.82 -4.48 -35.69
CA THR A 9 -4.47 -4.38 -34.28
C THR A 9 -3.60 -3.13 -34.14
N THR A 10 -4.23 -2.02 -33.77
CA THR A 10 -3.53 -0.77 -33.48
C THR A 10 -2.47 -1.08 -32.41
N ARG A 11 -1.20 -0.93 -32.78
CA ARG A 11 -0.08 -1.18 -31.87
C ARG A 11 -0.17 -0.15 -30.74
N LEU A 12 -0.53 -0.61 -29.53
CA LEU A 12 -0.58 0.25 -28.36
C LEU A 12 0.76 0.94 -28.13
N PRO A 13 0.75 2.21 -27.71
CA PRO A 13 1.94 2.91 -27.24
C PRO A 13 2.65 2.08 -26.14
N ARG A 14 3.96 2.26 -26.02
CA ARG A 14 4.80 1.47 -25.10
C ARG A 14 4.34 1.57 -23.66
N GLU A 15 3.94 2.77 -23.21
CA GLU A 15 3.42 3.04 -21.86
C GLU A 15 2.09 2.32 -21.61
N GLU A 16 1.15 2.40 -22.53
CA GLU A 16 -0.14 1.72 -22.42
C GLU A 16 0.03 0.20 -22.41
N ARG A 17 0.95 -0.32 -23.23
CA ARG A 17 1.29 -1.75 -23.21
C ARG A 17 1.89 -2.17 -21.87
N ARG A 18 2.78 -1.34 -21.31
CA ARG A 18 3.37 -1.60 -20.00
C ARG A 18 2.29 -1.64 -18.89
N ALA A 19 1.36 -0.69 -18.90
CA ALA A 19 0.23 -0.66 -17.96
C ALA A 19 -0.66 -1.91 -18.09
N GLN A 20 -0.99 -2.32 -19.33
CA GLN A 20 -1.75 -3.55 -19.59
C GLN A 20 -1.04 -4.79 -18.99
N LEU A 21 0.27 -4.86 -19.13
CA LEU A 21 1.07 -5.97 -18.59
C LEU A 21 1.08 -5.99 -17.06
N LEU A 22 1.15 -4.84 -16.42
CA LEU A 22 1.08 -4.72 -14.97
C LEU A 22 -0.28 -5.17 -14.42
N VAL A 23 -1.38 -4.81 -15.09
CA VAL A 23 -2.72 -5.29 -14.71
C VAL A 23 -2.79 -6.83 -14.79
N ALA A 24 -2.39 -7.43 -15.91
CA ALA A 24 -2.41 -8.87 -16.09
C ALA A 24 -1.51 -9.60 -15.06
N ALA A 25 -0.32 -9.04 -14.80
CA ALA A 25 0.60 -9.61 -13.82
C ALA A 25 0.04 -9.55 -12.40
N ARG A 26 -0.61 -8.43 -12.03
CA ARG A 26 -1.29 -8.29 -10.73
C ARG A 26 -2.33 -9.40 -10.52
N GLU A 27 -3.21 -9.61 -11.49
CA GLU A 27 -4.23 -10.65 -11.44
C GLU A 27 -3.63 -12.05 -11.26
N VAL A 28 -2.57 -12.38 -12.03
CA VAL A 28 -1.91 -13.69 -11.94
C VAL A 28 -1.19 -13.86 -10.60
N PHE A 29 -0.44 -12.85 -10.15
CA PHE A 29 0.26 -12.94 -8.86
C PHE A 29 -0.70 -12.99 -7.66
N VAL A 30 -1.81 -12.26 -7.70
CA VAL A 30 -2.83 -12.33 -6.64
C VAL A 30 -3.51 -13.71 -6.60
N ALA A 31 -3.78 -14.31 -7.77
CA ALA A 31 -4.46 -15.61 -7.86
C ALA A 31 -3.55 -16.79 -7.49
N GLN A 32 -2.28 -16.76 -7.88
CA GLN A 32 -1.38 -17.94 -7.80
C GLN A 32 -0.22 -17.74 -6.82
N GLY A 33 0.04 -16.52 -6.36
CA GLY A 33 1.26 -16.15 -5.65
C GLY A 33 2.47 -16.03 -6.58
N TYR A 34 3.55 -15.41 -6.08
CA TYR A 34 4.75 -15.18 -6.91
C TYR A 34 5.39 -16.47 -7.41
N HIS A 35 5.54 -17.49 -6.56
CA HIS A 35 6.32 -18.68 -6.91
C HIS A 35 5.66 -19.51 -8.01
N LEU A 36 4.35 -19.70 -7.96
CA LEU A 36 3.59 -20.50 -8.93
C LEU A 36 3.30 -19.75 -10.22
N ALA A 37 3.16 -18.43 -10.18
CA ALA A 37 2.90 -17.60 -11.34
C ALA A 37 4.03 -17.72 -12.39
N GLY A 38 3.67 -18.06 -13.63
CA GLY A 38 4.57 -18.12 -14.76
C GLY A 38 4.54 -16.86 -15.63
N MET A 39 5.65 -16.53 -16.29
CA MET A 39 5.67 -15.47 -17.32
C MET A 39 4.72 -15.82 -18.49
N ASP A 40 4.47 -17.09 -18.70
CA ASP A 40 3.55 -17.59 -19.73
C ASP A 40 2.11 -17.26 -19.38
N ASP A 41 1.71 -17.54 -18.14
CA ASP A 41 0.37 -17.24 -17.65
C ASP A 41 0.07 -15.73 -17.74
N ILE A 42 1.10 -14.91 -17.47
CA ILE A 42 0.98 -13.44 -17.57
C ILE A 42 0.85 -13.00 -19.03
N ALA A 43 1.64 -13.59 -19.95
CA ALA A 43 1.54 -13.28 -21.38
C ALA A 43 0.16 -13.67 -21.94
N ASP A 44 -0.32 -14.85 -21.61
CA ASP A 44 -1.64 -15.36 -22.01
C ASP A 44 -2.76 -14.48 -21.43
N ARG A 45 -2.66 -14.11 -20.15
CA ARG A 45 -3.63 -13.22 -19.48
C ARG A 45 -3.67 -11.83 -20.13
N ALA A 46 -2.51 -11.30 -20.54
CA ALA A 46 -2.40 -10.03 -21.24
C ALA A 46 -2.79 -10.11 -22.73
N GLY A 47 -2.97 -11.31 -23.29
CA GLY A 47 -3.27 -11.52 -24.71
C GLY A 47 -2.12 -11.12 -25.63
N ILE A 48 -0.85 -11.32 -25.20
CA ILE A 48 0.35 -10.99 -25.97
C ILE A 48 1.28 -12.19 -26.09
N SER A 49 2.25 -12.10 -27.01
CA SER A 49 3.30 -13.11 -27.14
C SER A 49 4.40 -12.91 -26.08
N LYS A 50 5.00 -14.03 -25.62
CA LYS A 50 6.15 -14.02 -24.69
C LYS A 50 7.26 -13.03 -25.07
N PRO A 51 7.74 -12.99 -26.33
CA PRO A 51 8.77 -12.04 -26.72
C PRO A 51 8.40 -10.58 -26.44
N VAL A 52 7.12 -10.22 -26.60
CA VAL A 52 6.63 -8.88 -26.28
C VAL A 52 6.67 -8.61 -24.78
N LEU A 53 6.29 -9.57 -23.96
CA LEU A 53 6.39 -9.44 -22.49
C LEU A 53 7.85 -9.22 -22.07
N TYR A 54 8.78 -10.06 -22.57
CA TYR A 54 10.20 -9.94 -22.23
C TYR A 54 10.87 -8.66 -22.74
N GLN A 55 10.32 -7.99 -23.78
CA GLN A 55 10.77 -6.66 -24.20
C GLN A 55 10.45 -5.55 -23.19
N HIS A 56 9.42 -5.74 -22.38
CA HIS A 56 9.02 -4.79 -21.32
C HIS A 56 9.60 -5.15 -19.95
N PHE A 57 9.68 -6.43 -19.64
CA PHE A 57 10.15 -6.93 -18.36
C PHE A 57 11.08 -8.13 -18.57
N PRO A 58 12.39 -7.96 -18.34
CA PRO A 58 13.39 -9.01 -18.59
C PRO A 58 13.14 -10.30 -17.80
N GLY A 59 12.49 -10.18 -16.63
CA GLY A 59 12.18 -11.33 -15.78
C GLY A 59 10.96 -11.15 -14.90
N LYS A 60 10.58 -12.22 -14.23
CA LYS A 60 9.42 -12.24 -13.31
C LYS A 60 9.63 -11.29 -12.12
N LEU A 61 10.86 -11.21 -11.62
CA LEU A 61 11.21 -10.31 -10.54
C LEU A 61 11.07 -8.84 -10.96
N ASP A 62 11.54 -8.48 -12.15
CA ASP A 62 11.42 -7.10 -12.66
C ASP A 62 9.97 -6.66 -12.78
N LEU A 63 9.10 -7.56 -13.23
CA LEU A 63 7.67 -7.33 -13.34
C LEU A 63 7.03 -7.18 -11.95
N TYR A 64 7.40 -8.04 -11.02
CA TYR A 64 6.93 -7.97 -9.63
C TYR A 64 7.37 -6.67 -8.94
N LEU A 65 8.63 -6.28 -9.09
CA LEU A 65 9.16 -5.02 -8.54
C LEU A 65 8.47 -3.79 -9.13
N ALA A 66 8.13 -3.83 -10.42
CA ALA A 66 7.37 -2.74 -11.04
C ALA A 66 5.94 -2.62 -10.47
N LEU A 67 5.28 -3.75 -10.17
CA LEU A 67 3.98 -3.75 -9.47
C LEU A 67 4.09 -3.23 -8.05
N LEU A 68 5.15 -3.59 -7.36
CA LEU A 68 5.44 -3.11 -6.01
C LEU A 68 5.64 -1.58 -6.01
N ASP A 69 6.44 -1.07 -6.95
CA ASP A 69 6.68 0.37 -7.11
C ASP A 69 5.37 1.14 -7.42
N GLU A 70 4.51 0.58 -8.28
CA GLU A 70 3.18 1.14 -8.59
C GLU A 70 2.29 1.21 -7.35
N GLY A 71 2.19 0.10 -6.60
CA GLY A 71 1.38 0.01 -5.39
C GLY A 71 1.87 0.92 -4.26
N ILE A 72 3.18 1.02 -4.07
CA ILE A 72 3.78 1.97 -3.11
C ILE A 72 3.44 3.42 -3.51
N GLY A 73 3.59 3.75 -4.80
CA GLY A 73 3.26 5.09 -5.29
C GLY A 73 1.77 5.44 -5.14
N GLU A 74 0.88 4.46 -5.29
CA GLU A 74 -0.55 4.61 -5.07
C GLU A 74 -0.86 4.86 -3.59
N LEU A 75 -0.31 4.07 -2.69
CA LEU A 75 -0.46 4.24 -1.24
C LEU A 75 0.00 5.63 -0.79
N LEU A 76 1.21 6.03 -1.18
CA LEU A 76 1.77 7.35 -0.83
C LEU A 76 0.87 8.49 -1.29
N ARG A 77 0.38 8.44 -2.53
CA ARG A 77 -0.57 9.44 -3.07
C ARG A 77 -1.88 9.47 -2.30
N THR A 78 -2.45 8.30 -2.01
CA THR A 78 -3.72 8.18 -1.29
C THR A 78 -3.62 8.80 0.10
N VAL A 79 -2.57 8.46 0.86
CA VAL A 79 -2.32 9.05 2.18
C VAL A 79 -2.08 10.57 2.09
N GLN A 80 -1.28 11.02 1.12
CA GLN A 80 -0.99 12.45 0.94
C GLN A 80 -2.25 13.25 0.62
N ILE A 81 -3.10 12.75 -0.29
CA ILE A 81 -4.38 13.39 -0.65
C ILE A 81 -5.29 13.43 0.57
N ALA A 82 -5.44 12.32 1.29
CA ALA A 82 -6.27 12.26 2.49
C ALA A 82 -5.83 13.28 3.55
N MET A 83 -4.54 13.41 3.80
CA MET A 83 -4.01 14.40 4.76
C MET A 83 -4.21 15.85 4.30
N ALA A 84 -4.28 16.10 2.99
CA ALA A 84 -4.50 17.43 2.44
C ALA A 84 -5.96 17.90 2.49
N THR A 85 -6.92 17.03 2.83
CA THR A 85 -8.35 17.38 2.89
C THR A 85 -8.72 18.28 4.06
N THR A 86 -7.85 18.41 5.06
CA THR A 86 -8.11 19.19 6.27
C THR A 86 -6.83 19.83 6.82
N THR A 87 -6.99 20.91 7.59
CA THR A 87 -5.90 21.53 8.35
C THR A 87 -5.92 21.14 9.84
N ASP A 88 -6.97 20.45 10.30
CA ASP A 88 -7.07 19.94 11.65
C ASP A 88 -6.25 18.65 11.80
N ASN A 89 -5.31 18.62 12.73
CA ASN A 89 -4.36 17.51 12.87
C ASN A 89 -5.01 16.22 13.36
N GLN A 90 -6.05 16.30 14.20
CA GLN A 90 -6.77 15.11 14.60
C GLN A 90 -7.49 14.47 13.40
N GLN A 91 -8.09 15.30 12.56
CA GLN A 91 -8.71 14.83 11.32
C GLN A 91 -7.68 14.33 10.31
N ARG A 92 -6.48 14.96 10.20
CA ARG A 92 -5.37 14.45 9.37
C ARG A 92 -4.94 13.04 9.78
N VAL A 93 -4.76 12.80 11.08
CA VAL A 93 -4.42 11.46 11.59
C VAL A 93 -5.51 10.46 11.21
N ARG A 94 -6.79 10.82 11.42
CA ARG A 94 -7.92 9.96 11.06
C ARG A 94 -7.99 9.70 9.55
N ALA A 95 -7.78 10.72 8.74
CA ALA A 95 -7.79 10.61 7.29
C ALA A 95 -6.65 9.73 6.77
N ALA A 96 -5.42 9.88 7.31
CA ALA A 96 -4.28 9.04 6.94
C ALA A 96 -4.50 7.57 7.32
N VAL A 97 -4.97 7.29 8.54
CA VAL A 97 -5.31 5.94 8.98
C VAL A 97 -6.44 5.36 8.14
N GLY A 98 -7.49 6.15 7.87
CA GLY A 98 -8.61 5.74 7.02
C GLY A 98 -8.16 5.35 5.62
N ALA A 99 -7.39 6.21 4.96
CA ALA A 99 -6.85 5.97 3.63
C ALA A 99 -5.98 4.70 3.58
N TYR A 100 -5.18 4.45 4.62
CA TYR A 100 -4.39 3.23 4.71
C TYR A 100 -5.25 1.97 4.87
N PHE A 101 -6.27 2.00 5.76
CA PHE A 101 -7.19 0.87 5.93
C PHE A 101 -8.02 0.60 4.66
N GLU A 102 -8.46 1.64 3.97
CA GLU A 102 -9.17 1.52 2.68
C GLU A 102 -8.28 0.87 1.63
N PHE A 103 -7.05 1.36 1.47
CA PHE A 103 -6.07 0.78 0.55
C PHE A 103 -5.80 -0.70 0.83
N VAL A 104 -5.70 -1.08 2.09
CA VAL A 104 -5.45 -2.46 2.51
C VAL A 104 -6.66 -3.37 2.27
N ASP A 105 -7.88 -2.83 2.39
CA ASP A 105 -9.13 -3.57 2.27
C ASP A 105 -9.60 -3.80 0.82
N GLU A 106 -9.07 -3.04 -0.13
CA GLU A 106 -9.45 -3.20 -1.53
C GLU A 106 -9.05 -4.60 -2.05
N PRO A 107 -10.00 -5.33 -2.71
CA PRO A 107 -9.76 -6.69 -3.19
C PRO A 107 -8.57 -6.80 -4.16
N ASP A 108 -8.41 -5.79 -5.01
CA ASP A 108 -7.35 -5.73 -6.03
C ASP A 108 -6.13 -4.92 -5.57
N SER A 109 -6.08 -4.59 -4.26
CA SER A 109 -4.98 -3.81 -3.72
C SER A 109 -3.65 -4.55 -3.89
N PRO A 110 -2.61 -3.83 -4.32
CA PRO A 110 -1.25 -4.35 -4.31
C PRO A 110 -0.73 -4.66 -2.89
N TYR A 111 -1.50 -4.34 -1.84
CA TYR A 111 -1.16 -4.65 -0.44
C TYR A 111 -0.77 -6.11 -0.23
N ARG A 112 -1.50 -7.06 -0.84
CA ARG A 112 -1.18 -8.48 -0.74
C ARG A 112 0.19 -8.81 -1.33
N LEU A 113 0.51 -8.21 -2.47
CA LEU A 113 1.82 -8.35 -3.10
C LEU A 113 2.92 -7.71 -2.23
N ILE A 114 2.62 -6.61 -1.56
CA ILE A 114 3.57 -5.85 -0.76
C ILE A 114 3.82 -6.52 0.60
N PHE A 115 2.75 -6.89 1.32
CA PHE A 115 2.83 -7.25 2.73
C PHE A 115 2.62 -8.74 3.04
N GLU A 116 1.98 -9.50 2.14
CA GLU A 116 1.74 -10.95 2.31
C GLU A 116 2.70 -11.81 1.46
N SER A 117 3.67 -11.18 0.78
CA SER A 117 4.59 -11.87 -0.13
C SER A 117 5.65 -12.67 0.61
N ASP A 118 5.91 -13.87 0.11
CA ASP A 118 7.05 -14.71 0.51
C ASP A 118 8.41 -14.13 0.08
N LEU A 119 8.39 -13.03 -0.73
CA LEU A 119 9.58 -12.36 -1.23
C LEU A 119 10.18 -11.30 -0.28
N ARG A 120 9.70 -11.21 0.96
CA ARG A 120 10.27 -10.26 1.95
C ARG A 120 11.76 -10.46 2.23
N HIS A 121 12.28 -11.67 1.92
CA HIS A 121 13.70 -11.98 2.05
C HIS A 121 14.51 -11.59 0.80
N GLU A 122 13.85 -11.26 -0.31
CA GLU A 122 14.51 -10.77 -1.52
C GLU A 122 15.04 -9.35 -1.28
N PRO A 123 16.35 -9.11 -1.42
CA PRO A 123 16.94 -7.80 -1.11
C PRO A 123 16.29 -6.65 -1.85
N ALA A 124 15.99 -6.82 -3.15
CA ALA A 124 15.39 -5.78 -3.96
C ALA A 124 13.96 -5.42 -3.52
N VAL A 125 13.20 -6.36 -2.94
CA VAL A 125 11.87 -6.13 -2.36
C VAL A 125 12.01 -5.39 -1.03
N ARG A 126 12.90 -5.86 -0.16
CA ARG A 126 13.16 -5.24 1.14
C ARG A 126 13.57 -3.77 1.00
N ASP A 127 14.53 -3.47 0.11
CA ASP A 127 15.02 -2.12 -0.11
C ASP A 127 13.91 -1.16 -0.56
N ARG A 128 12.96 -1.64 -1.39
CA ARG A 128 11.77 -0.84 -1.80
C ARG A 128 10.82 -0.61 -0.65
N MET A 129 10.61 -1.62 0.20
CA MET A 129 9.75 -1.48 1.37
C MET A 129 10.33 -0.49 2.38
N GLU A 130 11.63 -0.57 2.65
CA GLU A 130 12.33 0.38 3.53
C GLU A 130 12.26 1.81 2.97
N ALA A 131 12.43 1.97 1.65
CA ALA A 131 12.28 3.27 0.99
C ALA A 131 10.84 3.81 1.07
N ALA A 132 9.83 2.94 0.94
CA ALA A 132 8.42 3.30 1.09
C ALA A 132 8.09 3.76 2.51
N ASP A 133 8.56 3.03 3.51
CA ASP A 133 8.39 3.38 4.92
C ASP A 133 9.07 4.72 5.23
N ALA A 134 10.30 4.93 4.75
CA ALA A 134 11.03 6.19 4.90
C ALA A 134 10.30 7.36 4.21
N ALA A 135 9.77 7.16 3.00
CA ALA A 135 9.01 8.19 2.28
C ALA A 135 7.72 8.55 3.03
N THR A 136 6.98 7.55 3.53
CA THR A 136 5.75 7.77 4.29
C THR A 136 6.05 8.49 5.62
N ALA A 137 7.05 8.03 6.36
CA ALA A 137 7.49 8.69 7.59
C ALA A 137 7.92 10.13 7.31
N GLY A 138 8.61 10.40 6.21
CA GLY A 138 8.99 11.76 5.77
C GLY A 138 7.80 12.66 5.44
N LEU A 139 6.69 12.13 4.93
CA LEU A 139 5.45 12.91 4.75
C LEU A 139 4.84 13.31 6.10
N LEU A 140 4.74 12.36 7.03
CA LEU A 140 4.17 12.59 8.35
C LEU A 140 5.07 13.49 9.21
N SER A 141 6.38 13.30 9.20
CA SER A 141 7.33 14.05 10.03
C SER A 141 7.32 15.54 9.71
N ARG A 142 7.18 15.92 8.44
CA ARG A 142 7.06 17.35 8.07
C ARG A 142 5.85 18.02 8.70
N VAL A 143 4.71 17.35 8.75
CA VAL A 143 3.50 17.87 9.40
C VAL A 143 3.74 17.97 10.91
N ILE A 144 4.27 16.90 11.53
CA ILE A 144 4.53 16.86 12.97
C ILE A 144 5.51 17.96 13.37
N ALA A 145 6.64 18.13 12.68
CA ALA A 145 7.63 19.17 12.98
C ALA A 145 7.03 20.57 12.87
N THR A 146 6.25 20.83 11.81
CA THR A 146 5.60 22.16 11.59
C THR A 146 4.63 22.50 12.71
N ASP A 147 3.86 21.54 13.20
CA ASP A 147 2.77 21.78 14.13
C ASP A 147 3.20 21.70 15.60
N THR A 148 4.30 21.02 15.91
CA THR A 148 4.77 20.79 17.30
C THR A 148 6.03 21.59 17.65
N GLY A 149 6.81 22.04 16.66
CA GLY A 149 8.11 22.63 16.87
C GLY A 149 9.22 21.65 17.27
N LEU A 150 8.97 20.35 17.16
CA LEU A 150 9.99 19.31 17.37
C LEU A 150 11.07 19.37 16.28
N SER A 151 12.26 18.86 16.60
CA SER A 151 13.32 18.69 15.61
C SER A 151 12.90 17.71 14.52
N GLU A 152 13.61 17.72 13.38
CA GLU A 152 13.31 16.79 12.28
C GLU A 152 13.49 15.33 12.71
N GLU A 153 14.50 15.05 13.53
CA GLU A 153 14.80 13.70 14.05
C GLU A 153 13.69 13.21 15.01
N GLU A 154 13.23 14.09 15.92
CA GLU A 154 12.15 13.78 16.86
C GLU A 154 10.84 13.55 16.12
N ALA A 155 10.51 14.42 15.17
CA ALA A 155 9.31 14.29 14.34
C ALA A 155 9.34 13.00 13.48
N HIS A 156 10.53 12.65 12.93
CA HIS A 156 10.71 11.43 12.16
C HIS A 156 10.53 10.17 13.02
N LEU A 157 11.04 10.16 14.24
CA LEU A 157 10.84 9.05 15.19
C LEU A 157 9.36 8.84 15.49
N LEU A 158 8.61 9.92 15.77
CA LEU A 158 7.17 9.84 16.01
C LEU A 158 6.40 9.37 14.77
N ALA A 159 6.76 9.87 13.58
CA ALA A 159 6.17 9.46 12.32
C ALA A 159 6.34 7.96 12.08
N GLY A 160 7.55 7.42 12.32
CA GLY A 160 7.82 5.98 12.24
C GLY A 160 6.97 5.16 13.20
N GLY A 161 6.80 5.65 14.45
CA GLY A 161 5.93 5.02 15.44
C GLY A 161 4.46 4.97 14.99
N LEU A 162 3.92 6.08 14.48
CA LEU A 162 2.55 6.16 13.96
C LEU A 162 2.35 5.25 12.74
N LEU A 163 3.32 5.23 11.82
CA LEU A 163 3.29 4.36 10.65
C LEU A 163 3.30 2.88 11.06
N GLY A 164 4.22 2.47 11.93
CA GLY A 164 4.29 1.10 12.44
C GLY A 164 3.00 0.66 13.13
N MET A 165 2.41 1.54 13.94
CA MET A 165 1.12 1.29 14.59
C MET A 165 0.02 1.04 13.55
N ALA A 166 -0.11 1.91 12.53
CA ALA A 166 -1.12 1.77 11.48
C ALA A 166 -0.92 0.47 10.68
N HIS A 167 0.31 0.15 10.30
CA HIS A 167 0.67 -1.08 9.57
C HIS A 167 0.30 -2.34 10.35
N VAL A 168 0.68 -2.41 11.62
CA VAL A 168 0.43 -3.59 12.46
C VAL A 168 -1.05 -3.75 12.74
N ALA A 169 -1.75 -2.64 13.05
CA ALA A 169 -3.18 -2.65 13.31
C ALA A 169 -4.00 -3.09 12.09
N ALA A 170 -3.72 -2.53 10.91
CA ALA A 170 -4.43 -2.88 9.68
C ALA A 170 -4.20 -4.35 9.30
N ARG A 171 -2.96 -4.86 9.43
CA ARG A 171 -2.66 -6.28 9.20
C ARG A 171 -3.37 -7.19 10.19
N SER A 172 -3.47 -6.78 11.45
CA SER A 172 -4.22 -7.54 12.45
C SER A 172 -5.71 -7.58 12.12
N TRP A 173 -6.27 -6.43 11.75
CA TRP A 173 -7.66 -6.31 11.34
C TRP A 173 -7.98 -7.14 10.10
N LEU A 174 -7.11 -7.16 9.09
CA LEU A 174 -7.31 -7.97 7.88
C LEU A 174 -7.44 -9.47 8.14
N ARG A 175 -6.78 -9.98 9.19
CA ARG A 175 -6.83 -11.41 9.54
C ARG A 175 -8.15 -11.81 10.22
N ASP A 176 -8.85 -10.84 10.80
CA ASP A 176 -10.14 -11.06 11.49
C ASP A 176 -11.07 -9.88 11.21
N ARG A 177 -11.55 -9.79 9.97
CA ARG A 177 -12.43 -8.69 9.51
C ARG A 177 -13.79 -8.69 10.18
N ASP A 178 -14.26 -9.85 10.63
CA ASP A 178 -15.58 -10.02 11.24
C ASP A 178 -15.59 -9.57 12.70
N GLY A 179 -14.45 -9.54 13.36
CA GLY A 179 -14.33 -9.18 14.76
C GLY A 179 -14.56 -7.68 15.04
N VAL A 180 -14.11 -6.80 14.14
CA VAL A 180 -14.24 -5.34 14.28
C VAL A 180 -14.56 -4.70 12.95
N ALA A 181 -15.65 -3.91 12.88
CA ALA A 181 -15.98 -3.16 11.67
C ALA A 181 -14.85 -2.18 11.28
N ARG A 182 -14.58 -2.03 9.98
CA ARG A 182 -13.50 -1.16 9.46
C ARG A 182 -13.55 0.26 10.02
N ALA A 183 -14.74 0.88 10.06
CA ALA A 183 -14.90 2.23 10.61
C ALA A 183 -14.48 2.30 12.08
N THR A 184 -14.86 1.31 12.89
CA THR A 184 -14.46 1.21 14.29
C THR A 184 -12.95 1.01 14.44
N ALA A 185 -12.33 0.17 13.60
CA ALA A 185 -10.89 -0.04 13.61
C ALA A 185 -10.13 1.26 13.28
N ILE A 186 -10.58 2.02 12.28
CA ILE A 186 -10.04 3.34 11.94
C ILE A 186 -10.16 4.31 13.12
N ASP A 187 -11.32 4.37 13.77
CA ASP A 187 -11.56 5.26 14.92
C ASP A 187 -10.69 4.90 16.13
N LEU A 188 -10.52 3.63 16.42
CA LEU A 188 -9.66 3.17 17.52
C LEU A 188 -8.19 3.49 17.26
N VAL A 189 -7.68 3.16 16.07
CA VAL A 189 -6.28 3.35 15.73
C VAL A 189 -5.95 4.85 15.62
N SER A 190 -6.81 5.65 14.99
CA SER A 190 -6.59 7.10 14.90
C SER A 190 -6.69 7.78 16.27
N SER A 191 -7.58 7.34 17.15
CA SER A 191 -7.68 7.85 18.52
C SER A 191 -6.46 7.47 19.37
N LEU A 192 -5.93 6.26 19.20
CA LEU A 192 -4.68 5.83 19.82
C LEU A 192 -3.51 6.71 19.37
N GLY A 193 -3.38 6.95 18.07
CA GLY A 193 -2.33 7.80 17.51
C GLY A 193 -2.41 9.25 17.99
N TRP A 194 -3.62 9.80 18.06
CA TRP A 194 -3.83 11.20 18.46
C TRP A 194 -3.68 11.45 19.96
N ARG A 195 -4.25 10.56 20.81
CA ARG A 195 -4.38 10.78 22.26
C ARG A 195 -3.43 9.92 23.09
N GLY A 196 -2.85 8.89 22.50
CA GLY A 196 -2.17 7.85 23.23
C GLY A 196 -3.14 7.02 24.09
N ILE A 197 -2.60 6.07 24.83
CA ILE A 197 -3.40 5.12 25.64
C ILE A 197 -4.21 5.81 26.77
N ARG A 198 -3.76 6.98 27.22
CA ARG A 198 -4.47 7.76 28.25
C ARG A 198 -5.81 8.31 27.78
N GLY A 199 -6.04 8.42 26.49
CA GLY A 199 -7.28 8.92 25.90
C GLY A 199 -8.43 7.90 25.88
N PHE A 200 -8.18 6.65 26.25
CA PHE A 200 -9.20 5.61 26.28
C PHE A 200 -9.91 5.55 27.65
N PRO A 201 -11.22 5.19 27.69
CA PRO A 201 -11.94 5.00 28.91
C PRO A 201 -11.25 4.00 29.83
N ARG A 202 -11.14 4.33 31.10
CA ARG A 202 -10.62 3.40 32.11
C ARG A 202 -11.75 2.51 32.62
N SER A 203 -11.58 1.21 32.55
CA SER A 203 -12.51 0.25 33.12
C SER A 203 -12.41 0.17 34.64
N HIS A 204 -11.28 0.65 35.24
CA HIS A 204 -11.04 0.71 36.67
C HIS A 204 -10.53 2.09 37.04
N PRO A 205 -11.02 2.69 38.14
CA PRO A 205 -10.45 3.93 38.66
C PRO A 205 -8.98 3.69 39.06
N PRO A 206 -8.10 4.71 38.96
CA PRO A 206 -6.74 4.58 39.47
C PRO A 206 -6.78 4.21 40.93
N MET A 207 -5.94 3.28 41.37
CA MET A 207 -5.73 3.02 42.81
C MET A 207 -5.32 4.36 43.45
N PRO A 208 -5.90 4.72 44.58
CA PRO A 208 -5.44 5.89 45.33
C PRO A 208 -3.96 5.68 45.66
N ASP A 209 -3.18 6.74 45.49
CA ASP A 209 -1.76 6.73 45.83
C ASP A 209 -1.62 6.32 47.32
N ALA A 210 -0.84 5.28 47.59
CA ALA A 210 -0.53 4.77 48.89
C ALA A 210 0.55 5.63 49.57
#